data_b8511711fa9633a021a588dfbf3c2c6a
#
_entry.id   b8511711fa9633a021a588dfbf3c2c6a
#
_cell.length_a   1.000
_cell.length_b   1.000
_cell.length_c   1.000
_cell.angle_alpha   90.00
_cell.angle_beta   90.00
_cell.angle_gamma   90.00
#
_symmetry.space_group_name_H-M   'P 1'
#
loop_
_entity.id
_entity.type
_entity.pdbx_description
1 polymer ?
#
loop_
_entity_poly.entity_id
_entity_poly.type
_entity_poly.pdbx_seq_one_letter_code
_entity_poly.pdbx_strand_id
1 'polypeptide(L)'
;MFLRLTFRNFAKIFKTYCIMKVSANKYVAPMLICILLIAGIIYYFFFSSMTGKDKTQYLYIDQDDNIDSVLVKLKDFSSLHGIFAFQTLARHTKYKEKIRTGRYGIKPSEGAFTAFRHIKNGMQEPLNLTIPSVRTMDRLAATLSQKLMLDSTEIITALRDSAICQKYGYTPETMPCMFIPNTYDIYWNISTEVLFDRMKKESDIFWNKERTEKANALNLTPEQVITMASIIDEETANDKEKPMIAGMYYNRLKTEMPLQADPTVKFAIGDFSLKRIYNNMLSVNGPYHTYRNTGLPPGPIRIPTVAGIDAVLNLVHHDYLYMCAKEDFSGTHNFARTYAEHLANAAKYSDALNKRGIK
;
A
#
# COMPACT_ATOMS: atom_id res chain seq x y z
N MET A 1 4.97 17.57 32.73
CA MET A 1 5.44 17.69 34.13
C MET A 1 6.61 18.67 34.29
N PHE A 2 7.57 18.73 33.38
CA PHE A 2 8.75 19.63 33.42
C PHE A 2 8.41 21.15 33.32
N LEU A 3 7.41 21.55 32.51
CA LEU A 3 7.05 22.97 32.37
C LEU A 3 6.39 23.58 33.62
N ARG A 4 5.70 22.79 34.45
CA ARG A 4 5.12 23.29 35.72
C ARG A 4 6.19 23.54 36.80
N LEU A 5 7.31 22.81 36.76
CA LEU A 5 8.42 23.05 37.71
C LEU A 5 9.20 24.31 37.38
N THR A 6 9.43 24.59 36.07
CA THR A 6 10.16 25.81 35.64
C THR A 6 9.33 27.08 35.94
N PHE A 7 8.04 27.08 35.73
CA PHE A 7 7.18 28.23 36.06
C PHE A 7 7.09 28.50 37.57
N ARG A 8 7.05 27.44 38.38
CA ARG A 8 7.01 27.57 39.87
C ARG A 8 8.35 28.09 40.42
N ASN A 9 9.48 27.69 39.83
CA ASN A 9 10.79 28.19 40.18
C ASN A 9 10.97 29.67 39.75
N PHE A 10 10.46 30.01 38.56
CA PHE A 10 10.50 31.41 38.07
C PHE A 10 9.64 32.32 38.92
N ALA A 11 8.44 31.88 39.34
CA ALA A 11 7.56 32.62 40.26
C ALA A 11 8.21 32.79 41.66
N LYS A 12 8.96 31.79 42.16
CA LYS A 12 9.71 31.90 43.41
C LYS A 12 10.88 32.89 43.31
N ILE A 13 11.64 32.85 42.23
CA ILE A 13 12.73 33.77 41.94
C ILE A 13 12.18 35.20 41.81
N PHE A 14 11.04 35.39 41.13
CA PHE A 14 10.39 36.70 41.00
C PHE A 14 9.88 37.23 42.35
N LYS A 15 9.31 36.34 43.20
CA LYS A 15 8.86 36.72 44.55
C LYS A 15 10.01 37.08 45.47
N THR A 16 11.15 36.42 45.36
CA THR A 16 12.38 36.70 46.12
C THR A 16 13.02 38.03 45.68
N TYR A 17 12.99 38.34 44.37
CA TYR A 17 13.49 39.60 43.81
C TYR A 17 12.60 40.80 44.22
N CYS A 18 11.31 40.63 44.34
CA CYS A 18 10.37 41.66 44.83
C CYS A 18 10.52 41.94 46.34
N ILE A 19 11.07 41.03 47.14
CA ILE A 19 11.27 41.19 48.61
C ILE A 19 12.65 41.83 48.94
N MET A 20 13.64 41.76 48.05
CA MET A 20 14.85 42.54 48.20
C MET A 20 14.51 44.03 47.95
N LYS A 21 14.60 44.87 48.98
CA LYS A 21 14.63 46.35 48.90
C LYS A 21 15.85 46.78 48.04
N VAL A 22 15.80 46.55 46.74
CA VAL A 22 16.70 47.23 45.80
C VAL A 22 16.12 48.63 45.67
N SER A 23 16.90 49.64 46.03
CA SER A 23 16.71 51.02 45.61
C SER A 23 16.44 50.99 44.11
N ALA A 24 15.15 51.01 43.73
CA ALA A 24 14.69 50.63 42.39
C ALA A 24 15.25 51.67 41.41
N ASN A 25 16.37 51.34 40.77
CA ASN A 25 16.85 52.13 39.67
C ASN A 25 15.67 52.19 38.70
N LYS A 26 15.08 53.37 38.46
CA LYS A 26 13.86 53.63 37.68
C LYS A 26 13.82 53.00 36.30
N TYR A 27 14.95 52.47 35.86
CA TYR A 27 15.12 51.78 34.56
C TYR A 27 15.02 50.23 34.63
N VAL A 28 15.13 49.61 35.82
CA VAL A 28 15.12 48.13 35.95
C VAL A 28 13.75 47.53 35.65
N ALA A 29 12.70 48.10 36.17
CA ALA A 29 11.33 47.63 35.93
C ALA A 29 10.94 47.72 34.41
N PRO A 30 11.12 48.88 33.74
CA PRO A 30 10.83 48.95 32.30
C PRO A 30 11.72 48.04 31.46
N MET A 31 12.98 47.83 31.83
CA MET A 31 13.87 46.90 31.14
C MET A 31 13.38 45.46 31.26
N LEU A 32 12.93 45.01 32.43
CA LEU A 32 12.32 43.67 32.63
C LEU A 32 11.05 43.50 31.82
N ILE A 33 10.19 44.52 31.77
CA ILE A 33 8.98 44.49 30.94
C ILE A 33 9.32 44.35 29.46
N CYS A 34 10.33 45.11 28.95
CA CYS A 34 10.77 44.98 27.58
C CYS A 34 11.33 43.58 27.29
N ILE A 35 12.11 42.98 28.19
CA ILE A 35 12.62 41.60 28.02
C ILE A 35 11.47 40.59 27.96
N LEU A 36 10.45 40.72 28.84
CA LEU A 36 9.30 39.86 28.85
C LEU A 36 8.44 39.99 27.57
N LEU A 37 8.28 41.22 27.08
CA LEU A 37 7.59 41.47 25.81
C LEU A 37 8.34 40.85 24.61
N ILE A 38 9.64 41.03 24.55
CA ILE A 38 10.48 40.42 23.51
C ILE A 38 10.41 38.89 23.58
N ALA A 39 10.52 38.32 24.79
CA ALA A 39 10.38 36.88 25.01
C ALA A 39 9.00 36.37 24.58
N GLY A 40 7.93 37.12 24.91
CA GLY A 40 6.56 36.81 24.47
C GLY A 40 6.39 36.84 22.93
N ILE A 41 6.99 37.84 22.28
CA ILE A 41 7.00 37.96 20.82
C ILE A 41 7.76 36.76 20.19
N ILE A 42 8.95 36.44 20.70
CA ILE A 42 9.72 35.27 20.22
C ILE A 42 8.93 33.99 20.43
N TYR A 43 8.32 33.82 21.61
CA TYR A 43 7.48 32.65 21.86
C TYR A 43 6.32 32.55 20.88
N TYR A 44 5.60 33.65 20.64
CA TYR A 44 4.46 33.68 19.72
C TYR A 44 4.86 33.30 18.29
N PHE A 45 5.96 33.85 17.77
CA PHE A 45 6.37 33.58 16.40
C PHE A 45 6.95 32.18 16.20
N PHE A 46 7.77 31.69 17.10
CA PHE A 46 8.56 30.47 16.88
C PHE A 46 8.03 29.23 17.61
N PHE A 47 7.32 29.38 18.69
CA PHE A 47 6.90 28.27 19.55
C PHE A 47 5.39 28.08 19.69
N SER A 48 4.57 29.07 19.34
CA SER A 48 3.11 28.87 19.26
C SER A 48 2.76 28.04 18.02
N SER A 49 1.55 27.48 17.99
CA SER A 49 1.09 26.64 16.87
C SER A 49 1.31 27.32 15.52
N MET A 50 2.00 26.61 14.62
CA MET A 50 2.26 27.08 13.28
C MET A 50 1.01 26.97 12.38
N THR A 51 0.12 25.98 12.66
CA THR A 51 -0.96 25.62 11.74
C THR A 51 -2.27 26.06 12.32
N GLY A 52 -2.99 26.58 12.61
CA GLY A 52 -4.33 26.80 13.14
C GLY A 52 -5.36 25.69 12.81
N LYS A 53 -4.87 24.47 12.54
CA LYS A 53 -5.70 23.31 12.18
C LYS A 53 -5.76 22.29 13.31
N ASP A 54 -6.86 21.56 13.41
CA ASP A 54 -7.08 20.55 14.46
C ASP A 54 -6.43 19.19 14.15
N LYS A 55 -5.97 19.00 12.92
CA LYS A 55 -5.32 17.75 12.45
C LYS A 55 -3.93 18.03 11.91
N THR A 56 -3.05 17.03 12.02
CA THR A 56 -1.73 17.06 11.38
C THR A 56 -1.86 17.41 9.91
N GLN A 57 -1.10 18.41 9.47
CA GLN A 57 -0.96 18.81 8.08
C GLN A 57 0.32 18.19 7.52
N TYR A 58 0.30 17.80 6.24
CA TYR A 58 1.45 17.19 5.60
C TYR A 58 1.99 18.08 4.50
N LEU A 59 3.27 18.43 4.65
CA LEU A 59 4.03 19.12 3.63
C LEU A 59 4.77 18.09 2.78
N TYR A 60 4.54 18.10 1.47
CA TYR A 60 5.25 17.30 0.49
C TYR A 60 6.27 18.16 -0.24
N ILE A 61 7.54 17.78 -0.16
CA ILE A 61 8.66 18.47 -0.82
C ILE A 61 9.23 17.55 -1.89
N ASP A 62 9.08 17.96 -3.15
CA ASP A 62 9.52 17.23 -4.34
C ASP A 62 10.99 17.51 -4.68
N GLN A 63 11.52 16.88 -5.72
CA GLN A 63 12.89 17.07 -6.18
C GLN A 63 13.12 18.42 -6.83
N ASP A 64 12.10 19.02 -7.44
CA ASP A 64 12.13 20.32 -8.12
C ASP A 64 11.73 21.48 -7.22
N ASP A 65 11.38 21.20 -5.95
CA ASP A 65 11.03 22.23 -5.00
C ASP A 65 12.23 23.10 -4.61
N ASN A 66 12.00 24.39 -4.61
CA ASN A 66 12.87 25.41 -4.06
C ASN A 66 12.23 26.04 -2.82
N ILE A 67 12.91 27.01 -2.19
CA ILE A 67 12.42 27.65 -0.96
C ILE A 67 11.09 28.37 -1.19
N ASP A 68 10.89 28.95 -2.36
CA ASP A 68 9.67 29.72 -2.66
C ASP A 68 8.48 28.80 -2.85
N SER A 69 8.65 27.65 -3.53
CA SER A 69 7.60 26.63 -3.66
C SER A 69 7.25 26.00 -2.32
N VAL A 70 8.23 25.72 -1.47
CA VAL A 70 8.01 25.23 -0.09
C VAL A 70 7.17 26.23 0.71
N LEU A 71 7.49 27.53 0.62
CA LEU A 71 6.72 28.59 1.29
C LEU A 71 5.29 28.70 0.73
N VAL A 72 5.11 28.52 -0.57
CA VAL A 72 3.77 28.48 -1.18
C VAL A 72 2.96 27.32 -0.64
N LYS A 73 3.51 26.10 -0.62
CA LYS A 73 2.85 24.91 -0.05
C LYS A 73 2.50 25.09 1.44
N LEU A 74 3.36 25.75 2.21
CA LEU A 74 3.08 26.06 3.63
C LEU A 74 1.91 27.03 3.82
N LYS A 75 1.65 27.95 2.89
CA LYS A 75 0.54 28.92 3.00
C LYS A 75 -0.84 28.29 3.04
N ASP A 76 -1.00 27.08 2.51
CA ASP A 76 -2.29 26.41 2.42
C ASP A 76 -2.85 26.03 3.81
N PHE A 77 -1.98 25.87 4.80
CA PHE A 77 -2.39 25.41 6.13
C PHE A 77 -1.67 26.10 7.30
N SER A 78 -0.71 26.98 7.05
CA SER A 78 0.06 27.67 8.11
C SER A 78 -0.47 29.07 8.37
N SER A 79 -0.34 29.51 9.61
CA SER A 79 -0.63 30.89 10.01
C SER A 79 0.44 31.86 9.46
N LEU A 80 0.08 33.14 9.33
CA LEU A 80 0.99 34.18 8.83
C LEU A 80 2.27 34.29 9.70
N HIS A 81 2.12 34.21 11.03
CA HIS A 81 3.29 34.26 11.94
C HIS A 81 4.17 33.02 11.78
N GLY A 82 3.59 31.83 11.58
CA GLY A 82 4.32 30.59 11.34
C GLY A 82 5.14 30.63 10.05
N ILE A 83 4.56 31.15 8.95
CA ILE A 83 5.25 31.34 7.67
C ILE A 83 6.41 32.33 7.84
N PHE A 84 6.16 33.48 8.49
CA PHE A 84 7.22 34.46 8.76
C PHE A 84 8.39 33.87 9.56
N ALA A 85 8.07 33.11 10.61
CA ALA A 85 9.08 32.43 11.43
C ALA A 85 9.86 31.40 10.62
N PHE A 86 9.17 30.56 9.82
CA PHE A 86 9.80 29.57 8.93
C PHE A 86 10.76 30.25 7.94
N GLN A 87 10.30 31.31 7.27
CA GLN A 87 11.11 32.07 6.33
C GLN A 87 12.36 32.69 6.99
N THR A 88 12.19 33.22 8.20
CA THR A 88 13.30 33.78 8.99
C THR A 88 14.32 32.70 9.32
N LEU A 89 13.90 31.53 9.81
CA LEU A 89 14.78 30.39 10.09
C LEU A 89 15.48 29.88 8.84
N ALA A 90 14.74 29.75 7.72
CA ALA A 90 15.27 29.30 6.43
C ALA A 90 16.41 30.21 5.94
N ARG A 91 16.21 31.55 6.06
CA ARG A 91 17.22 32.56 5.66
C ARG A 91 18.50 32.47 6.49
N HIS A 92 18.38 32.38 7.82
CA HIS A 92 19.51 32.38 8.73
C HIS A 92 20.27 31.06 8.78
N THR A 93 19.68 29.97 8.33
CA THR A 93 20.27 28.63 8.38
C THR A 93 20.73 28.11 7.03
N LYS A 94 20.70 28.94 5.99
CA LYS A 94 21.04 28.56 4.60
C LYS A 94 20.26 27.36 4.07
N TYR A 95 19.00 27.21 4.51
CA TYR A 95 18.17 26.06 4.16
C TYR A 95 17.98 25.91 2.64
N LYS A 96 17.95 27.03 1.88
CA LYS A 96 17.87 27.04 0.42
C LYS A 96 18.98 26.25 -0.30
N GLU A 97 20.13 26.05 0.36
CA GLU A 97 21.27 25.32 -0.21
C GLU A 97 21.09 23.80 -0.14
N LYS A 98 20.20 23.33 0.74
CA LYS A 98 19.92 21.90 0.94
C LYS A 98 18.48 21.66 1.37
N ILE A 99 17.56 21.72 0.42
CA ILE A 99 16.17 21.33 0.61
C ILE A 99 16.10 19.80 0.51
N ARG A 100 15.43 19.16 1.45
CA ARG A 100 15.31 17.72 1.51
C ARG A 100 13.91 17.31 1.06
N THR A 101 13.84 16.48 0.04
CA THR A 101 12.58 15.85 -0.41
C THR A 101 11.97 15.02 0.70
N GLY A 102 10.65 14.92 0.73
CA GLY A 102 9.94 14.05 1.67
C GLY A 102 8.58 14.55 2.10
N ARG A 103 7.91 13.73 2.90
CA ARG A 103 6.62 14.02 3.52
C ARG A 103 6.84 14.37 5.00
N TYR A 104 6.49 15.59 5.38
CA TYR A 104 6.69 16.12 6.72
C TYR A 104 5.36 16.44 7.40
N GLY A 105 5.09 15.78 8.53
CA GLY A 105 3.91 16.05 9.36
C GLY A 105 4.13 17.25 10.26
N ILE A 106 3.20 18.20 10.26
CA ILE A 106 3.17 19.36 11.16
C ILE A 106 1.94 19.23 12.04
N LYS A 107 2.15 18.98 13.33
CA LYS A 107 1.08 18.72 14.30
C LYS A 107 0.37 20.00 14.71
N PRO A 108 -0.90 19.94 15.17
CA PRO A 108 -1.68 21.12 15.58
C PRO A 108 -1.00 22.01 16.62
N SER A 109 -0.27 21.42 17.54
CA SER A 109 0.44 22.14 18.62
C SER A 109 1.88 22.49 18.30
N GLU A 110 2.35 22.19 17.08
CA GLU A 110 3.75 22.33 16.72
C GLU A 110 4.06 23.73 16.24
N GLY A 111 5.09 24.34 16.86
CA GLY A 111 5.57 25.66 16.49
C GLY A 111 6.54 25.63 15.29
N ALA A 112 6.70 26.78 14.64
CA ALA A 112 7.52 26.91 13.44
C ALA A 112 8.97 26.48 13.63
N PHE A 113 9.55 26.66 14.82
CA PHE A 113 10.92 26.22 15.11
C PHE A 113 11.06 24.69 15.04
N THR A 114 10.14 23.96 15.63
CA THR A 114 10.16 22.48 15.62
C THR A 114 9.87 21.94 14.24
N ALA A 115 8.83 22.44 13.57
CA ALA A 115 8.48 22.06 12.19
C ALA A 115 9.66 22.31 11.23
N PHE A 116 10.27 23.50 11.30
CA PHE A 116 11.44 23.82 10.49
C PHE A 116 12.61 22.86 10.74
N ARG A 117 12.90 22.54 12.00
CA ARG A 117 13.97 21.61 12.38
C ARG A 117 13.72 20.21 11.82
N HIS A 118 12.47 19.71 11.88
CA HIS A 118 12.12 18.42 11.31
C HIS A 118 12.34 18.41 9.79
N ILE A 119 11.85 19.44 9.09
CA ILE A 119 11.99 19.58 7.64
C ILE A 119 13.47 19.69 7.23
N LYS A 120 14.21 20.60 7.87
CA LYS A 120 15.63 20.81 7.57
C LYS A 120 16.47 19.57 7.79
N ASN A 121 16.18 18.78 8.82
CA ASN A 121 16.92 17.56 9.15
C ASN A 121 16.44 16.32 8.38
N GLY A 122 15.37 16.43 7.58
CA GLY A 122 14.81 15.31 6.84
C GLY A 122 14.08 14.31 7.73
N MET A 123 13.51 14.74 8.85
CA MET A 123 12.74 13.90 9.76
C MET A 123 11.32 13.68 9.19
N GLN A 124 11.25 12.83 8.17
CA GLN A 124 10.02 12.49 7.47
C GLN A 124 9.09 11.63 8.33
N GLU A 125 7.79 11.70 8.06
CA GLU A 125 6.81 10.75 8.56
C GLU A 125 6.45 9.75 7.46
N PRO A 126 6.49 8.42 7.74
CA PRO A 126 6.07 7.41 6.77
C PRO A 126 4.57 7.55 6.49
N LEU A 127 4.14 7.06 5.33
CA LEU A 127 2.74 6.87 4.99
C LEU A 127 2.39 5.39 4.97
N ASN A 128 1.13 5.08 5.22
CA ASN A 128 0.59 3.74 5.10
C ASN A 128 0.29 3.44 3.62
N LEU A 129 1.19 2.69 2.98
CA LEU A 129 1.04 2.24 1.61
C LEU A 129 0.35 0.88 1.58
N THR A 130 -0.85 0.81 1.03
CA THR A 130 -1.55 -0.46 0.82
C THR A 130 -1.22 -0.99 -0.56
N ILE A 131 -0.67 -2.20 -0.63
CA ILE A 131 -0.54 -2.99 -1.86
C ILE A 131 -1.89 -3.67 -2.11
N PRO A 132 -2.60 -3.30 -3.17
CA PRO A 132 -3.92 -3.85 -3.43
C PRO A 132 -3.83 -5.17 -4.20
N SER A 133 -4.90 -5.97 -4.11
CA SER A 133 -5.12 -7.08 -5.02
C SER A 133 -5.60 -6.55 -6.37
N VAL A 134 -4.72 -6.52 -7.37
CA VAL A 134 -4.99 -5.96 -8.71
C VAL A 134 -4.63 -6.94 -9.82
N ARG A 135 -5.32 -6.80 -10.96
CA ARG A 135 -5.17 -7.70 -12.12
C ARG A 135 -3.94 -7.41 -12.99
N THR A 136 -3.48 -6.17 -13.02
CA THR A 136 -2.37 -5.79 -13.92
C THR A 136 -1.30 -5.01 -13.18
N MET A 137 -0.07 -5.13 -13.65
CA MET A 137 1.06 -4.35 -13.13
C MET A 137 0.93 -2.87 -13.44
N ASP A 138 0.29 -2.52 -14.57
CA ASP A 138 -0.04 -1.11 -14.88
C ASP A 138 -0.96 -0.50 -13.81
N ARG A 139 -1.95 -1.27 -13.34
CA ARG A 139 -2.84 -0.83 -12.26
C ARG A 139 -2.10 -0.71 -10.93
N LEU A 140 -1.16 -1.62 -10.65
CA LEU A 140 -0.30 -1.52 -9.49
C LEU A 140 0.53 -0.23 -9.55
N ALA A 141 1.28 -0.03 -10.65
CA ALA A 141 2.12 1.14 -10.86
C ALA A 141 1.33 2.45 -10.72
N ALA A 142 0.15 2.54 -11.35
CA ALA A 142 -0.74 3.70 -11.21
C ALA A 142 -1.22 3.92 -9.76
N THR A 143 -1.46 2.85 -8.99
CA THR A 143 -1.87 2.98 -7.58
C THR A 143 -0.70 3.45 -6.71
N LEU A 144 0.50 2.95 -6.96
CA LEU A 144 1.71 3.32 -6.23
C LEU A 144 2.10 4.79 -6.51
N SER A 145 2.07 5.22 -7.77
CA SER A 145 2.39 6.60 -8.15
C SER A 145 1.43 7.65 -7.59
N GLN A 146 0.16 7.28 -7.33
CA GLN A 146 -0.77 8.18 -6.65
C GLN A 146 -0.44 8.41 -5.16
N LYS A 147 0.37 7.55 -4.55
CA LYS A 147 0.70 7.59 -3.12
C LYS A 147 2.15 7.96 -2.84
N LEU A 148 3.04 7.76 -3.79
CA LEU A 148 4.47 7.96 -3.68
C LEU A 148 4.93 9.07 -4.65
N MET A 149 6.14 9.56 -4.47
CA MET A 149 6.78 10.51 -5.38
C MET A 149 7.20 9.85 -6.72
N LEU A 150 7.08 8.53 -6.82
CA LEU A 150 7.48 7.75 -8.00
C LEU A 150 6.53 7.96 -9.17
N ASP A 151 7.09 8.02 -10.38
CA ASP A 151 6.31 8.02 -11.62
C ASP A 151 5.83 6.61 -11.99
N SER A 152 4.60 6.51 -12.51
CA SER A 152 4.01 5.22 -12.91
C SER A 152 4.78 4.55 -14.04
N THR A 153 5.36 5.32 -14.95
CA THR A 153 6.16 4.81 -16.08
C THR A 153 7.48 4.22 -15.59
N GLU A 154 8.11 4.85 -14.59
CA GLU A 154 9.31 4.32 -13.94
C GLU A 154 9.02 2.96 -13.29
N ILE A 155 7.94 2.89 -12.50
CA ILE A 155 7.56 1.66 -11.80
C ILE A 155 7.24 0.54 -12.80
N ILE A 156 6.42 0.79 -13.81
CA ILE A 156 6.01 -0.26 -14.76
C ILE A 156 7.18 -0.74 -15.64
N THR A 157 8.08 0.16 -16.00
CA THR A 157 9.29 -0.20 -16.73
C THR A 157 10.16 -1.14 -15.88
N ALA A 158 10.38 -0.81 -14.62
CA ALA A 158 11.15 -1.66 -13.70
C ALA A 158 10.48 -3.03 -13.45
N LEU A 159 9.14 -3.07 -13.35
CA LEU A 159 8.38 -4.33 -13.17
C LEU A 159 8.45 -5.27 -14.38
N ARG A 160 8.77 -4.74 -15.56
CA ARG A 160 8.87 -5.50 -16.83
C ARG A 160 10.31 -5.73 -17.27
N ASP A 161 11.28 -5.10 -16.63
CA ASP A 161 12.69 -5.27 -16.97
C ASP A 161 13.20 -6.64 -16.48
N SER A 162 13.64 -7.48 -17.41
CA SER A 162 14.08 -8.85 -17.09
C SER A 162 15.30 -8.88 -16.16
N ALA A 163 16.22 -7.92 -16.26
CA ALA A 163 17.40 -7.87 -15.40
C ALA A 163 17.03 -7.46 -13.97
N ILE A 164 16.10 -6.51 -13.82
CA ILE A 164 15.58 -6.12 -12.51
C ILE A 164 14.79 -7.28 -11.89
N CYS A 165 13.89 -7.92 -12.65
CA CYS A 165 13.14 -9.09 -12.14
C CYS A 165 14.09 -10.20 -11.68
N GLN A 166 15.12 -10.53 -12.46
CA GLN A 166 16.11 -11.55 -12.14
C GLN A 166 16.91 -11.21 -10.85
N LYS A 167 17.23 -9.93 -10.63
CA LYS A 167 17.87 -9.46 -9.38
C LYS A 167 17.09 -9.91 -8.15
N TYR A 168 15.76 -9.94 -8.23
CA TYR A 168 14.87 -10.35 -7.13
C TYR A 168 14.45 -11.83 -7.18
N GLY A 169 14.95 -12.60 -8.16
CA GLY A 169 14.66 -14.03 -8.30
C GLY A 169 13.37 -14.34 -9.08
N TYR A 170 12.87 -13.38 -9.87
CA TYR A 170 11.64 -13.51 -10.66
C TYR A 170 11.90 -13.33 -12.15
N THR A 171 10.90 -13.67 -12.97
CA THR A 171 10.74 -13.23 -14.35
C THR A 171 9.70 -12.11 -14.42
N PRO A 172 9.55 -11.39 -15.55
CA PRO A 172 8.46 -10.41 -15.70
C PRO A 172 7.07 -11.00 -15.42
N GLU A 173 6.84 -12.28 -15.77
CA GLU A 173 5.57 -12.98 -15.53
C GLU A 173 5.35 -13.30 -14.05
N THR A 174 6.42 -13.61 -13.31
CA THR A 174 6.35 -13.96 -11.88
C THR A 174 6.65 -12.79 -10.95
N MET A 175 7.10 -11.65 -11.46
CA MET A 175 7.35 -10.43 -10.65
C MET A 175 6.16 -10.00 -9.78
N PRO A 176 4.89 -10.18 -10.20
CA PRO A 176 3.75 -9.92 -9.35
C PRO A 176 3.73 -10.74 -8.05
N CYS A 177 4.39 -11.90 -8.01
CA CYS A 177 4.46 -12.75 -6.81
C CYS A 177 5.24 -12.10 -5.65
N MET A 178 6.07 -11.11 -5.94
CA MET A 178 6.79 -10.34 -4.91
C MET A 178 5.86 -9.49 -4.04
N PHE A 179 4.70 -9.09 -4.58
CA PHE A 179 3.81 -8.13 -3.92
C PHE A 179 2.73 -8.86 -3.12
N ILE A 180 2.89 -8.87 -1.80
CA ILE A 180 1.88 -9.45 -0.90
C ILE A 180 0.90 -8.33 -0.49
N PRO A 181 -0.43 -8.49 -0.69
CA PRO A 181 -1.42 -7.50 -0.26
C PRO A 181 -1.37 -7.29 1.25
N ASN A 182 -0.97 -6.10 1.65
CA ASN A 182 -0.93 -5.63 3.03
C ASN A 182 -0.72 -4.10 3.03
N THR A 183 -0.73 -3.51 4.20
CA THR A 183 -0.39 -2.09 4.39
C THR A 183 0.99 -1.98 5.03
N TYR A 184 1.87 -1.20 4.41
CA TYR A 184 3.27 -1.03 4.78
C TYR A 184 3.59 0.42 5.08
N ASP A 185 4.38 0.67 6.13
CA ASP A 185 4.92 1.99 6.42
C ASP A 185 6.09 2.27 5.47
N ILE A 186 5.90 3.26 4.59
CA ILE A 186 6.84 3.60 3.52
C ILE A 186 7.05 5.12 3.51
N TYR A 187 8.29 5.58 3.26
CA TYR A 187 8.55 6.99 3.02
C TYR A 187 8.07 7.39 1.63
N TRP A 188 7.43 8.56 1.55
CA TRP A 188 6.82 9.07 0.33
C TRP A 188 7.81 9.24 -0.85
N ASN A 189 9.06 9.63 -0.56
CA ASN A 189 10.13 9.84 -1.53
C ASN A 189 11.04 8.61 -1.73
N ILE A 190 10.52 7.40 -1.44
CA ILE A 190 11.27 6.16 -1.67
C ILE A 190 11.62 6.00 -3.14
N SER A 191 12.79 5.46 -3.47
CA SER A 191 13.13 5.07 -4.85
C SER A 191 12.51 3.73 -5.21
N THR A 192 12.36 3.45 -6.51
CA THR A 192 11.83 2.19 -7.04
C THR A 192 12.64 0.99 -6.55
N GLU A 193 13.97 1.09 -6.52
CA GLU A 193 14.83 0.03 -6.01
C GLU A 193 14.57 -0.27 -4.53
N VAL A 194 14.56 0.76 -3.68
CA VAL A 194 14.32 0.59 -2.23
C VAL A 194 12.90 0.09 -1.95
N LEU A 195 11.91 0.47 -2.78
CA LEU A 195 10.56 -0.07 -2.70
C LEU A 195 10.56 -1.58 -3.02
N PHE A 196 11.24 -2.00 -4.07
CA PHE A 196 11.32 -3.43 -4.44
C PHE A 196 12.09 -4.24 -3.40
N ASP A 197 13.20 -3.73 -2.87
CA ASP A 197 13.92 -4.33 -1.75
C ASP A 197 12.99 -4.55 -0.54
N ARG A 198 12.16 -3.54 -0.23
CA ARG A 198 11.17 -3.65 0.83
C ARG A 198 10.09 -4.70 0.51
N MET A 199 9.56 -4.73 -0.70
CA MET A 199 8.54 -5.72 -1.09
C MET A 199 9.11 -7.14 -1.08
N LYS A 200 10.36 -7.31 -1.55
CA LYS A 200 11.03 -8.63 -1.48
C LYS A 200 11.20 -9.10 -0.04
N LYS A 201 11.67 -8.22 0.83
CA LYS A 201 11.80 -8.54 2.27
C LYS A 201 10.46 -8.94 2.90
N GLU A 202 9.39 -8.23 2.59
CA GLU A 202 8.05 -8.55 3.11
C GLU A 202 7.51 -9.87 2.53
N SER A 203 7.80 -10.15 1.26
CA SER A 203 7.52 -11.45 0.63
C SER A 203 8.27 -12.58 1.34
N ASP A 204 9.57 -12.41 1.63
CA ASP A 204 10.36 -13.42 2.32
C ASP A 204 9.88 -13.67 3.77
N ILE A 205 9.41 -12.62 4.44
CA ILE A 205 8.77 -12.74 5.77
C ILE A 205 7.43 -13.48 5.66
N PHE A 206 6.64 -13.18 4.63
CA PHE A 206 5.36 -13.84 4.40
C PHE A 206 5.54 -15.35 4.15
N TRP A 207 6.54 -15.74 3.33
CA TRP A 207 6.89 -17.13 3.04
C TRP A 207 7.76 -17.73 4.17
N ASN A 208 7.23 -17.66 5.38
CA ASN A 208 7.85 -18.26 6.54
C ASN A 208 7.94 -19.80 6.42
N LYS A 209 8.60 -20.44 7.39
CA LYS A 209 8.80 -21.90 7.42
C LYS A 209 7.48 -22.66 7.26
N GLU A 210 6.42 -22.27 7.97
CA GLU A 210 5.12 -22.96 7.92
C GLU A 210 4.50 -22.93 6.53
N ARG A 211 4.43 -21.73 5.87
CA ARG A 211 3.87 -21.61 4.52
C ARG A 211 4.71 -22.36 3.48
N THR A 212 6.02 -22.29 3.61
CA THR A 212 6.94 -23.02 2.72
C THR A 212 6.78 -24.52 2.86
N GLU A 213 6.67 -25.06 4.09
CA GLU A 213 6.42 -26.49 4.33
C GLU A 213 5.08 -26.95 3.74
N LYS A 214 4.01 -26.13 3.87
CA LYS A 214 2.71 -26.42 3.26
C LYS A 214 2.78 -26.43 1.72
N ALA A 215 3.47 -25.49 1.10
CA ALA A 215 3.67 -25.46 -0.34
C ALA A 215 4.44 -26.69 -0.81
N ASN A 216 5.53 -27.04 -0.13
CA ASN A 216 6.34 -28.23 -0.41
C ASN A 216 5.53 -29.53 -0.29
N ALA A 217 4.65 -29.65 0.71
CA ALA A 217 3.77 -30.80 0.87
C ALA A 217 2.80 -30.99 -0.32
N LEU A 218 2.48 -29.91 -1.03
CA LEU A 218 1.70 -29.91 -2.26
C LEU A 218 2.57 -30.06 -3.53
N ASN A 219 3.90 -30.17 -3.40
CA ASN A 219 4.86 -30.11 -4.51
C ASN A 219 4.69 -28.84 -5.37
N LEU A 220 4.41 -27.70 -4.75
CA LEU A 220 4.28 -26.40 -5.40
C LEU A 220 5.35 -25.44 -4.88
N THR A 221 5.87 -24.60 -5.79
CA THR A 221 6.70 -23.46 -5.39
C THR A 221 5.82 -22.30 -4.86
N PRO A 222 6.37 -21.34 -4.13
CA PRO A 222 5.65 -20.13 -3.73
C PRO A 222 4.96 -19.41 -4.90
N GLU A 223 5.63 -19.28 -6.05
CA GLU A 223 5.08 -18.64 -7.25
C GLU A 223 3.92 -19.44 -7.84
N GLN A 224 4.01 -20.77 -7.80
CA GLN A 224 2.92 -21.65 -8.25
C GLN A 224 1.69 -21.56 -7.32
N VAL A 225 1.91 -21.46 -6.02
CA VAL A 225 0.83 -21.22 -5.04
C VAL A 225 0.15 -19.88 -5.32
N ILE A 226 0.93 -18.80 -5.53
CA ILE A 226 0.39 -17.47 -5.86
C ILE A 226 -0.34 -17.50 -7.21
N THR A 227 0.20 -18.19 -8.19
CA THR A 227 -0.43 -18.32 -9.50
C THR A 227 -1.78 -19.03 -9.40
N MET A 228 -1.87 -20.15 -8.69
CA MET A 228 -3.14 -20.84 -8.44
C MET A 228 -4.11 -19.97 -7.64
N ALA A 229 -3.65 -19.32 -6.59
CA ALA A 229 -4.46 -18.40 -5.77
C ALA A 229 -5.05 -17.26 -6.61
N SER A 230 -4.30 -16.73 -7.57
CA SER A 230 -4.76 -15.68 -8.48
C SER A 230 -5.93 -16.11 -9.37
N ILE A 231 -5.95 -17.38 -9.78
CA ILE A 231 -7.06 -17.96 -10.53
C ILE A 231 -8.28 -18.11 -9.63
N ILE A 232 -8.10 -18.66 -8.43
CA ILE A 232 -9.18 -18.90 -7.46
C ILE A 232 -9.85 -17.57 -7.04
N ASP A 233 -9.07 -16.52 -6.83
CA ASP A 233 -9.62 -15.19 -6.49
C ASP A 233 -10.45 -14.54 -7.61
N GLU A 234 -10.26 -14.98 -8.86
CA GLU A 234 -11.09 -14.56 -10.00
C GLU A 234 -12.34 -15.45 -10.18
N GLU A 235 -12.34 -16.68 -9.63
CA GLU A 235 -13.50 -17.59 -9.68
C GLU A 235 -14.53 -17.23 -8.62
N THR A 236 -14.09 -16.90 -7.40
CA THR A 236 -15.03 -16.62 -6.31
C THR A 236 -14.53 -15.53 -5.35
N ALA A 237 -15.45 -14.68 -4.93
CA ALA A 237 -15.23 -13.75 -3.82
C ALA A 237 -15.52 -14.40 -2.44
N ASN A 238 -16.04 -15.63 -2.40
CA ASN A 238 -16.39 -16.32 -1.17
C ASN A 238 -15.19 -17.05 -0.59
N ASP A 239 -14.53 -16.45 0.41
CA ASP A 239 -13.34 -17.03 1.04
C ASP A 239 -13.56 -18.42 1.64
N LYS A 240 -14.80 -18.76 2.04
CA LYS A 240 -15.11 -20.09 2.58
C LYS A 240 -15.10 -21.19 1.51
N GLU A 241 -15.33 -20.84 0.25
CA GLU A 241 -15.35 -21.78 -0.85
C GLU A 241 -13.98 -21.96 -1.52
N LYS A 242 -13.10 -20.96 -1.42
CA LYS A 242 -11.76 -20.99 -2.03
C LYS A 242 -10.96 -22.27 -1.76
N PRO A 243 -10.93 -22.85 -0.53
CA PRO A 243 -10.21 -24.11 -0.28
C PRO A 243 -10.78 -25.32 -1.06
N MET A 244 -12.09 -25.35 -1.32
CA MET A 244 -12.72 -26.37 -2.15
C MET A 244 -12.33 -26.24 -3.62
N ILE A 245 -12.36 -25.01 -4.14
CA ILE A 245 -11.94 -24.72 -5.53
C ILE A 245 -10.44 -25.01 -5.68
N ALA A 246 -9.61 -24.66 -4.68
CA ALA A 246 -8.19 -24.98 -4.65
C ALA A 246 -7.95 -26.49 -4.76
N GLY A 247 -8.69 -27.29 -4.03
CA GLY A 247 -8.63 -28.75 -4.12
C GLY A 247 -9.00 -29.28 -5.50
N MET A 248 -10.01 -28.73 -6.14
CA MET A 248 -10.44 -29.10 -7.50
C MET A 248 -9.34 -28.78 -8.53
N TYR A 249 -8.76 -27.58 -8.52
CA TYR A 249 -7.68 -27.22 -9.42
C TYR A 249 -6.41 -28.03 -9.14
N TYR A 250 -6.09 -28.29 -7.87
CA TYR A 250 -4.97 -29.15 -7.50
C TYR A 250 -5.12 -30.58 -8.03
N ASN A 251 -6.34 -31.16 -7.99
CA ASN A 251 -6.62 -32.46 -8.59
C ASN A 251 -6.40 -32.47 -10.10
N ARG A 252 -6.84 -31.42 -10.81
CA ARG A 252 -6.60 -31.27 -12.24
C ARG A 252 -5.08 -31.18 -12.55
N LEU A 253 -4.31 -30.43 -11.75
CA LEU A 253 -2.85 -30.38 -11.92
C LEU A 253 -2.20 -31.77 -11.75
N LYS A 254 -2.59 -32.52 -10.72
CA LYS A 254 -2.07 -33.87 -10.45
C LYS A 254 -2.38 -34.89 -11.56
N THR A 255 -3.48 -34.72 -12.25
CA THR A 255 -3.94 -35.59 -13.35
C THR A 255 -3.58 -35.05 -14.73
N GLU A 256 -2.75 -33.99 -14.81
CA GLU A 256 -2.39 -33.31 -16.04
C GLU A 256 -3.57 -32.83 -16.88
N MET A 257 -4.72 -32.63 -16.23
CA MET A 257 -5.92 -32.10 -16.85
C MET A 257 -5.79 -30.60 -17.05
N PRO A 258 -6.18 -30.02 -18.20
CA PRO A 258 -6.23 -28.58 -18.39
C PRO A 258 -7.09 -27.92 -17.32
N LEU A 259 -6.66 -26.77 -16.77
CA LEU A 259 -7.39 -26.08 -15.69
C LEU A 259 -8.72 -25.52 -16.19
N GLN A 260 -8.80 -25.10 -17.46
CA GLN A 260 -10.01 -24.56 -18.11
C GLN A 260 -10.66 -23.43 -17.27
N ALA A 261 -9.82 -22.53 -16.79
CA ALA A 261 -10.24 -21.40 -15.99
C ALA A 261 -10.52 -20.19 -16.89
N ASP A 262 -11.80 -19.78 -16.99
CA ASP A 262 -12.23 -18.62 -17.80
C ASP A 262 -11.44 -17.34 -17.51
N PRO A 263 -11.09 -17.02 -16.26
CA PRO A 263 -10.29 -15.83 -15.94
C PRO A 263 -8.93 -15.78 -16.67
N THR A 264 -8.31 -16.92 -16.91
CA THR A 264 -7.03 -16.98 -17.62
C THR A 264 -7.17 -16.62 -19.10
N VAL A 265 -8.31 -16.93 -19.71
CA VAL A 265 -8.63 -16.51 -21.09
C VAL A 265 -8.83 -15.01 -21.16
N LYS A 266 -9.59 -14.42 -20.21
CA LYS A 266 -9.76 -12.95 -20.10
C LYS A 266 -8.42 -12.24 -19.96
N PHE A 267 -7.54 -12.79 -19.14
CA PHE A 267 -6.19 -12.26 -18.96
C PHE A 267 -5.37 -12.35 -20.25
N ALA A 268 -5.40 -13.49 -20.96
CA ALA A 268 -4.70 -13.69 -22.22
C ALA A 268 -5.17 -12.73 -23.34
N ILE A 269 -6.47 -12.40 -23.35
CA ILE A 269 -7.07 -11.43 -24.27
C ILE A 269 -6.78 -9.98 -23.84
N GLY A 270 -6.56 -9.75 -22.54
CA GLY A 270 -6.40 -8.39 -21.97
C GLY A 270 -7.73 -7.64 -21.76
N ASP A 271 -8.87 -8.33 -21.88
CA ASP A 271 -10.20 -7.73 -21.70
C ASP A 271 -10.92 -8.33 -20.48
N PHE A 272 -10.91 -7.56 -19.40
CA PHE A 272 -11.54 -7.93 -18.13
C PHE A 272 -13.03 -7.53 -18.04
N SER A 273 -13.57 -6.86 -19.06
CA SER A 273 -14.98 -6.50 -19.14
C SER A 273 -15.89 -7.65 -19.62
N LEU A 274 -15.30 -8.68 -20.19
CA LEU A 274 -15.98 -9.85 -20.71
C LEU A 274 -16.76 -10.56 -19.60
N LYS A 275 -18.07 -10.68 -19.77
CA LYS A 275 -18.96 -11.41 -18.84
C LYS A 275 -18.97 -12.91 -19.12
N ARG A 276 -18.78 -13.32 -20.38
CA ARG A 276 -18.78 -14.72 -20.84
C ARG A 276 -17.62 -14.96 -21.79
N ILE A 277 -17.09 -16.17 -21.77
CA ILE A 277 -16.13 -16.65 -22.77
C ILE A 277 -16.90 -17.41 -23.85
N TYR A 278 -16.72 -17.00 -25.10
CA TYR A 278 -17.31 -17.61 -26.26
C TYR A 278 -16.30 -18.52 -26.98
N ASN A 279 -16.77 -19.51 -27.75
CA ASN A 279 -15.93 -20.49 -28.44
C ASN A 279 -14.86 -19.84 -29.34
N ASN A 280 -15.16 -18.72 -30.00
CA ASN A 280 -14.19 -17.99 -30.79
C ASN A 280 -13.03 -17.39 -29.97
N MET A 281 -13.23 -17.12 -28.70
CA MET A 281 -12.20 -16.62 -27.77
C MET A 281 -11.26 -17.75 -27.33
N LEU A 282 -11.73 -19.00 -27.36
CA LEU A 282 -10.92 -20.18 -27.06
C LEU A 282 -9.87 -20.46 -28.15
N SER A 283 -9.91 -19.75 -29.28
CA SER A 283 -8.90 -19.82 -30.36
C SER A 283 -7.65 -18.96 -30.10
N VAL A 284 -7.67 -18.04 -29.14
CA VAL A 284 -6.53 -17.20 -28.79
C VAL A 284 -5.37 -18.07 -28.32
N ASN A 285 -4.20 -17.87 -28.92
CA ASN A 285 -2.98 -18.54 -28.51
C ASN A 285 -2.26 -17.72 -27.43
N GLY A 286 -1.70 -18.41 -26.46
CA GLY A 286 -0.87 -17.78 -25.45
C GLY A 286 -0.61 -18.70 -24.26
N PRO A 287 0.48 -18.47 -23.52
CA PRO A 287 0.87 -19.36 -22.42
C PRO A 287 -0.10 -19.31 -21.23
N TYR A 288 -0.92 -18.26 -21.14
CA TYR A 288 -1.95 -18.13 -20.09
C TYR A 288 -3.26 -18.87 -20.39
N HIS A 289 -3.43 -19.42 -21.59
CA HIS A 289 -4.68 -20.05 -22.02
C HIS A 289 -4.84 -21.46 -21.48
N THR A 290 -5.43 -21.63 -20.29
CA THR A 290 -5.52 -22.92 -19.58
C THR A 290 -6.55 -23.94 -20.17
N TYR A 291 -7.25 -23.63 -21.25
CA TYR A 291 -8.01 -24.60 -22.05
C TYR A 291 -7.11 -25.36 -23.04
N ARG A 292 -5.96 -24.77 -23.40
CA ARG A 292 -5.04 -25.31 -24.40
C ARG A 292 -3.73 -25.82 -23.81
N ASN A 293 -3.30 -25.21 -22.71
CA ASN A 293 -2.10 -25.59 -22.00
C ASN A 293 -2.46 -26.32 -20.73
N THR A 294 -1.82 -27.43 -20.46
CA THR A 294 -1.89 -28.12 -19.17
C THR A 294 -0.98 -27.46 -18.15
N GLY A 295 -1.27 -27.65 -16.86
CA GLY A 295 -0.50 -27.04 -15.80
C GLY A 295 -0.95 -25.60 -15.47
N LEU A 296 -0.15 -24.94 -14.63
CA LEU A 296 -0.34 -23.54 -14.28
C LEU A 296 0.19 -22.62 -15.39
N PRO A 297 -0.39 -21.43 -15.59
CA PRO A 297 0.19 -20.43 -16.47
C PRO A 297 1.56 -19.95 -15.95
N PRO A 298 2.35 -19.21 -16.77
CA PRO A 298 3.72 -18.80 -16.42
C PRO A 298 3.83 -17.93 -15.17
N GLY A 299 2.73 -17.28 -14.78
CA GLY A 299 2.65 -16.42 -13.61
C GLY A 299 1.21 -16.09 -13.24
N PRO A 300 0.99 -15.34 -12.16
CA PRO A 300 -0.35 -15.01 -11.68
C PRO A 300 -1.08 -14.05 -12.63
N ILE A 301 -2.40 -14.19 -12.72
CA ILE A 301 -3.30 -13.33 -13.50
C ILE A 301 -3.80 -12.11 -12.70
N ARG A 302 -3.43 -12.05 -11.43
CA ARG A 302 -3.59 -10.91 -10.52
C ARG A 302 -2.66 -11.07 -9.32
N ILE A 303 -2.41 -10.01 -8.58
CA ILE A 303 -1.90 -10.13 -7.21
C ILE A 303 -3.04 -10.70 -6.36
N PRO A 304 -2.95 -11.97 -5.87
CA PRO A 304 -4.04 -12.58 -5.11
C PRO A 304 -4.16 -12.02 -3.72
N THR A 305 -5.31 -12.18 -3.10
CA THR A 305 -5.50 -11.88 -1.67
C THR A 305 -4.74 -12.89 -0.80
N VAL A 306 -4.39 -12.50 0.44
CA VAL A 306 -3.81 -13.44 1.41
C VAL A 306 -4.74 -14.62 1.66
N ALA A 307 -6.06 -14.38 1.70
CA ALA A 307 -7.06 -15.44 1.83
C ALA A 307 -7.02 -16.44 0.65
N GLY A 308 -6.78 -15.95 -0.58
CA GLY A 308 -6.59 -16.82 -1.74
C GLY A 308 -5.34 -17.70 -1.62
N ILE A 309 -4.22 -17.11 -1.18
CA ILE A 309 -2.97 -17.85 -0.95
C ILE A 309 -3.16 -18.91 0.16
N ASP A 310 -3.73 -18.51 1.29
CA ASP A 310 -3.98 -19.40 2.41
C ASP A 310 -4.97 -20.52 2.05
N ALA A 311 -5.92 -20.26 1.14
CA ALA A 311 -6.84 -21.26 0.62
C ALA A 311 -6.14 -22.36 -0.20
N VAL A 312 -5.11 -22.02 -0.97
CA VAL A 312 -4.27 -23.00 -1.67
C VAL A 312 -3.45 -23.82 -0.68
N LEU A 313 -2.79 -23.14 0.27
CA LEU A 313 -1.95 -23.80 1.27
C LEU A 313 -2.72 -24.72 2.25
N ASN A 314 -4.04 -24.50 2.39
CA ASN A 314 -4.93 -25.28 3.25
C ASN A 314 -6.12 -25.83 2.44
N LEU A 315 -5.87 -26.27 1.20
CA LEU A 315 -6.91 -26.80 0.32
C LEU A 315 -7.64 -27.99 0.95
N VAL A 316 -8.90 -28.13 0.62
CA VAL A 316 -9.71 -29.30 1.03
C VAL A 316 -9.39 -30.45 0.10
N HIS A 317 -8.98 -31.59 0.69
CA HIS A 317 -8.74 -32.82 -0.06
C HIS A 317 -10.07 -33.51 -0.42
N HIS A 318 -10.29 -33.72 -1.69
CA HIS A 318 -11.46 -34.40 -2.28
C HIS A 318 -11.13 -34.90 -3.69
N ASP A 319 -12.06 -35.57 -4.36
CA ASP A 319 -11.83 -36.14 -5.72
C ASP A 319 -12.56 -35.35 -6.81
N TYR A 320 -13.03 -34.13 -6.55
CA TYR A 320 -13.72 -33.34 -7.55
C TYR A 320 -12.75 -32.82 -8.62
N LEU A 321 -13.20 -32.90 -9.88
CA LEU A 321 -12.50 -32.39 -11.07
C LEU A 321 -13.28 -31.29 -11.79
N TYR A 322 -14.54 -31.09 -11.46
CA TYR A 322 -15.43 -30.13 -12.12
C TYR A 322 -16.19 -29.30 -11.10
N MET A 323 -16.53 -28.09 -11.52
CA MET A 323 -17.46 -27.22 -10.80
C MET A 323 -18.34 -26.43 -11.76
N CYS A 324 -19.53 -26.04 -11.34
CA CYS A 324 -20.37 -25.06 -12.01
C CYS A 324 -21.20 -24.28 -10.99
N ALA A 325 -21.64 -23.07 -11.35
CA ALA A 325 -22.45 -22.25 -10.46
C ALA A 325 -23.71 -23.01 -9.99
N LYS A 326 -24.09 -22.80 -8.73
CA LYS A 326 -25.31 -23.38 -8.16
C LYS A 326 -26.56 -22.73 -8.71
N GLU A 327 -27.58 -23.57 -8.90
CA GLU A 327 -28.91 -23.20 -9.38
C GLU A 327 -29.72 -22.30 -8.42
N ASP A 328 -29.30 -22.20 -7.14
CA ASP A 328 -29.91 -21.33 -6.13
C ASP A 328 -29.43 -19.88 -6.20
N PHE A 329 -28.41 -19.59 -7.04
CA PHE A 329 -27.77 -18.28 -7.19
C PHE A 329 -27.13 -17.74 -5.91
N SER A 330 -26.71 -18.62 -5.03
CA SER A 330 -25.99 -18.28 -3.79
C SER A 330 -24.59 -17.70 -4.02
N GLY A 331 -24.11 -17.72 -5.27
CA GLY A 331 -22.72 -17.33 -5.61
C GLY A 331 -21.71 -18.41 -5.24
N THR A 332 -22.17 -19.65 -4.98
CA THR A 332 -21.34 -20.84 -4.74
C THR A 332 -21.44 -21.82 -5.90
N HIS A 333 -20.65 -22.92 -5.83
CA HIS A 333 -20.56 -23.90 -6.90
C HIS A 333 -21.04 -25.29 -6.46
N ASN A 334 -21.59 -26.05 -7.43
CA ASN A 334 -21.72 -27.48 -7.35
C ASN A 334 -20.44 -28.14 -7.86
N PHE A 335 -19.88 -29.05 -7.09
CA PHE A 335 -18.69 -29.82 -7.45
C PHE A 335 -19.06 -31.19 -7.96
N ALA A 336 -18.29 -31.74 -8.90
CA ALA A 336 -18.51 -33.05 -9.48
C ALA A 336 -17.16 -33.80 -9.69
N ARG A 337 -17.22 -35.13 -9.57
CA ARG A 337 -16.08 -36.03 -9.82
C ARG A 337 -15.98 -36.40 -11.30
N THR A 338 -17.11 -36.59 -11.94
CA THR A 338 -17.20 -37.02 -13.33
C THR A 338 -17.82 -35.95 -14.23
N TYR A 339 -17.52 -36.03 -15.52
CA TYR A 339 -18.09 -35.12 -16.50
C TYR A 339 -19.62 -35.28 -16.61
N ALA A 340 -20.15 -36.51 -16.45
CA ALA A 340 -21.59 -36.75 -16.44
C ALA A 340 -22.31 -36.04 -15.28
N GLU A 341 -21.73 -36.08 -14.07
CA GLU A 341 -22.27 -35.35 -12.92
C GLU A 341 -22.18 -33.81 -13.14
N HIS A 342 -21.12 -33.34 -13.76
CA HIS A 342 -20.96 -31.92 -14.10
C HIS A 342 -22.04 -31.47 -15.08
N LEU A 343 -22.33 -32.25 -16.15
CA LEU A 343 -23.38 -31.93 -17.11
C LEU A 343 -24.76 -31.90 -16.43
N ALA A 344 -25.02 -32.81 -15.51
CA ALA A 344 -26.29 -32.83 -14.76
C ALA A 344 -26.42 -31.57 -13.86
N ASN A 345 -25.34 -31.12 -13.23
CA ASN A 345 -25.34 -29.89 -12.45
C ASN A 345 -25.46 -28.64 -13.32
N ALA A 346 -24.78 -28.60 -14.46
CA ALA A 346 -24.88 -27.51 -15.44
C ALA A 346 -26.29 -27.37 -16.02
N ALA A 347 -26.97 -28.51 -16.28
CA ALA A 347 -28.37 -28.52 -16.74
C ALA A 347 -29.31 -27.88 -15.70
N LYS A 348 -29.15 -28.21 -14.39
CA LYS A 348 -29.94 -27.59 -13.31
C LYS A 348 -29.75 -26.07 -13.27
N TYR A 349 -28.50 -25.60 -13.40
CA TYR A 349 -28.21 -24.18 -13.44
C TYR A 349 -28.83 -23.49 -14.66
N SER A 350 -28.71 -24.10 -15.85
CA SER A 350 -29.31 -23.59 -17.08
C SER A 350 -30.83 -23.49 -16.97
N ASP A 351 -31.51 -24.52 -16.41
CA ASP A 351 -32.96 -24.52 -16.18
C ASP A 351 -33.37 -23.41 -15.20
N ALA A 352 -32.56 -23.17 -14.16
CA ALA A 352 -32.83 -22.09 -13.21
C ALA A 352 -32.69 -20.71 -13.85
N LEU A 353 -31.71 -20.50 -14.75
CA LEU A 353 -31.57 -19.27 -15.55
C LEU A 353 -32.77 -19.05 -16.44
N ASN A 354 -33.18 -20.10 -17.18
CA ASN A 354 -34.34 -20.05 -18.09
C ASN A 354 -35.62 -19.68 -17.34
N LYS A 355 -35.88 -20.28 -16.16
CA LYS A 355 -37.02 -19.94 -15.30
C LYS A 355 -37.05 -18.49 -14.86
N ARG A 356 -35.88 -17.82 -14.75
CA ARG A 356 -35.74 -16.39 -14.40
C ARG A 356 -35.69 -15.47 -15.63
N GLY A 357 -35.80 -16.02 -16.85
CA GLY A 357 -35.69 -15.23 -18.10
C GLY A 357 -34.30 -14.60 -18.34
N ILE A 358 -33.28 -15.14 -17.70
CA ILE A 358 -31.88 -14.68 -17.87
C ILE A 358 -31.27 -15.46 -19.04
N LYS A 359 -30.99 -14.76 -20.14
CA LYS A 359 -30.38 -15.34 -21.36
C LYS A 359 -28.88 -15.14 -21.38
#